data_648da8711789482f8f9e027b1325df6a
#
_entry.id   648da8711789482f8f9e027b1325df6a
#
_cell.length_a   1.000
_cell.length_b   1.000
_cell.length_c   1.000
_cell.angle_alpha   90.00
_cell.angle_beta   90.00
_cell.angle_gamma   90.00
#
_symmetry.space_group_name_H-M   'P 1'
#
loop_
_entity.id
_entity.type
_entity.pdbx_description
1 polymer ?
#
loop_
_entity_poly.entity_id
_entity_poly.type
_entity_poly.pdbx_seq_one_letter_code
_entity_poly.pdbx_strand_id
1 'polypeptide(L)'
;MATRQVLGALAARCAHETGVRVAVESCGGVEAAKRVAAGEAFDVVWLASDALEKLAAAGHVIADSRVDLLRSETWVAVRKGAARPDIGSEAAVREAVLRAKTLGYSTGPSGAHINALLARWGIAGQVAPRIVQAPPGMPVAALIARGEIELGFQQRSEIEGIEGVDAVGPLPAAIARTTTFAGAVCACSRQPAPARALLAFMALPAHDAVKRGHGMEPA
;
A
#
# COMPACT_ATOMS: atom_id res chain seq x y z
N MET A 1 2.82 1.27 4.77
CA MET A 1 4.02 1.68 3.97
C MET A 1 3.60 2.43 2.70
N ALA A 2 2.68 1.89 1.91
CA ALA A 2 2.25 2.50 0.64
C ALA A 2 1.85 3.98 0.72
N THR A 3 1.21 4.40 1.79
CA THR A 3 0.73 5.78 1.99
C THR A 3 1.75 6.71 2.68
N ARG A 4 2.93 6.23 3.07
CA ARG A 4 3.88 6.97 3.91
C ARG A 4 4.24 8.34 3.33
N GLN A 5 4.65 8.37 2.06
CA GLN A 5 5.15 9.61 1.45
C GLN A 5 4.01 10.61 1.25
N VAL A 6 2.89 10.18 0.71
CA VAL A 6 1.73 11.05 0.45
C VAL A 6 1.12 11.59 1.74
N LEU A 7 1.01 10.77 2.79
CA LEU A 7 0.51 11.23 4.08
C LEU A 7 1.46 12.23 4.74
N GLY A 8 2.77 12.03 4.62
CA GLY A 8 3.77 13.01 5.05
C GLY A 8 3.64 14.36 4.34
N ALA A 9 3.47 14.33 3.02
CA ALA A 9 3.27 15.55 2.22
C ALA A 9 1.95 16.26 2.58
N LEU A 10 0.85 15.52 2.75
CA LEU A 10 -0.44 16.07 3.16
C LEU A 10 -0.41 16.61 4.59
N ALA A 11 0.31 15.97 5.51
CA ALA A 11 0.50 16.46 6.87
C ALA A 11 1.29 17.78 6.91
N ALA A 12 2.37 17.88 6.12
CA ALA A 12 3.14 19.11 5.98
C ALA A 12 2.28 20.26 5.40
N ARG A 13 1.44 19.95 4.42
CA ARG A 13 0.52 20.90 3.84
C ARG A 13 -0.56 21.34 4.83
N CYS A 14 -1.10 20.41 5.62
CA CYS A 14 -2.03 20.73 6.70
C CYS A 14 -1.40 21.72 7.71
N ALA A 15 -0.17 21.45 8.14
CA ALA A 15 0.53 22.33 9.06
C ALA A 15 0.74 23.73 8.47
N HIS A 16 1.07 23.82 7.19
CA HIS A 16 1.28 25.12 6.50
C HIS A 16 -0.02 25.91 6.35
N GLU A 17 -1.13 25.25 5.98
CA GLU A 17 -2.39 25.93 5.64
C GLU A 17 -3.26 26.21 6.88
N THR A 18 -3.19 25.37 7.90
CA THR A 18 -4.09 25.41 9.06
C THR A 18 -3.39 25.67 10.40
N GLY A 19 -2.06 25.59 10.45
CA GLY A 19 -1.28 25.62 11.67
C GLY A 19 -1.32 24.33 12.49
N VAL A 20 -2.13 23.33 12.09
CA VAL A 20 -2.25 22.04 12.80
C VAL A 20 -1.09 21.13 12.45
N ARG A 21 -0.25 20.83 13.42
CA ARG A 21 0.86 19.89 13.25
C ARG A 21 0.39 18.45 13.44
N VAL A 22 0.76 17.58 12.51
CA VAL A 22 0.42 16.17 12.49
C VAL A 22 1.69 15.34 12.59
N ALA A 23 1.82 14.53 13.62
CA ALA A 23 2.87 13.54 13.73
C ALA A 23 2.43 12.26 13.01
N VAL A 24 3.18 11.86 11.97
CA VAL A 24 2.86 10.67 11.17
C VAL A 24 3.87 9.57 11.48
N GLU A 25 3.40 8.46 12.01
CA GLU A 25 4.16 7.21 12.12
C GLU A 25 3.77 6.26 10.99
N SER A 26 4.74 5.52 10.46
CA SER A 26 4.50 4.59 9.37
C SER A 26 5.13 3.22 9.66
N CYS A 27 4.29 2.20 9.67
CA CYS A 27 4.68 0.80 9.79
C CYS A 27 3.88 -0.07 8.81
N GLY A 28 4.02 -1.38 8.85
CA GLY A 28 3.19 -2.30 8.06
C GLY A 28 1.72 -2.21 8.49
N GLY A 29 0.78 -2.34 7.52
CA GLY A 29 -0.65 -2.21 7.81
C GLY A 29 -1.17 -3.19 8.86
N VAL A 30 -0.63 -4.41 8.89
CA VAL A 30 -0.95 -5.42 9.91
C VAL A 30 -0.50 -4.96 11.29
N GLU A 31 0.70 -4.38 11.38
CA GLU A 31 1.24 -3.85 12.64
C GLU A 31 0.45 -2.62 13.10
N ALA A 32 0.15 -1.68 12.20
CA ALA A 32 -0.68 -0.53 12.52
C ALA A 32 -2.05 -0.93 13.06
N ALA A 33 -2.70 -1.93 12.44
CA ALA A 33 -3.98 -2.44 12.91
C ALA A 33 -3.88 -3.05 14.32
N LYS A 34 -2.82 -3.81 14.61
CA LYS A 34 -2.58 -4.39 15.95
C LYS A 34 -2.37 -3.31 17.01
N ARG A 35 -1.58 -2.29 16.73
CA ARG A 35 -1.31 -1.18 17.65
C ARG A 35 -2.61 -0.41 17.98
N VAL A 36 -3.45 -0.13 16.97
CA VAL A 36 -4.75 0.50 17.18
C VAL A 36 -5.68 -0.41 18.00
N ALA A 37 -5.73 -1.70 17.69
CA ALA A 37 -6.54 -2.67 18.44
C ALA A 37 -6.07 -2.82 19.91
N ALA A 38 -4.78 -2.62 20.18
CA ALA A 38 -4.22 -2.59 21.52
C ALA A 38 -4.52 -1.29 22.28
N GLY A 39 -5.18 -0.30 21.66
CA GLY A 39 -5.55 0.96 22.30
C GLY A 39 -4.39 1.96 22.42
N GLU A 40 -3.34 1.80 21.62
CA GLU A 40 -2.25 2.78 21.58
C GLU A 40 -2.80 4.16 21.19
N ALA A 41 -2.26 5.20 21.80
CA ALA A 41 -2.81 6.57 21.75
C ALA A 41 -2.55 7.23 20.37
N PHE A 42 -3.36 6.87 19.38
CA PHE A 42 -3.43 7.52 18.08
C PHE A 42 -4.75 8.26 17.92
N ASP A 43 -4.72 9.38 17.19
CA ASP A 43 -5.95 10.12 16.85
C ASP A 43 -6.58 9.60 15.57
N VAL A 44 -5.76 9.23 14.57
CA VAL A 44 -6.20 8.76 13.25
C VAL A 44 -5.36 7.56 12.83
N VAL A 45 -5.98 6.62 12.14
CA VAL A 45 -5.29 5.53 11.44
C VAL A 45 -5.64 5.52 9.97
N TRP A 46 -4.65 5.24 9.09
CA TRP A 46 -4.83 5.03 7.66
C TRP A 46 -4.42 3.61 7.29
N LEU A 47 -5.35 2.87 6.71
CA LEU A 47 -5.17 1.46 6.33
C LEU A 47 -5.84 1.18 4.97
N ALA A 48 -5.58 0.01 4.40
CA ALA A 48 -6.44 -0.52 3.36
C ALA A 48 -7.85 -0.73 3.91
N SER A 49 -8.85 -0.46 3.08
CA SER A 49 -10.27 -0.40 3.49
C SER A 49 -10.74 -1.65 4.23
N ASP A 50 -10.34 -2.84 3.77
CA ASP A 50 -10.70 -4.11 4.40
C ASP A 50 -10.14 -4.29 5.82
N ALA A 51 -8.93 -3.77 6.07
CA ALA A 51 -8.34 -3.77 7.41
C ALA A 51 -9.00 -2.72 8.32
N LEU A 52 -9.36 -1.57 7.77
CA LEU A 52 -10.07 -0.52 8.51
C LEU A 52 -11.49 -0.96 8.88
N GLU A 53 -12.19 -1.66 7.99
CA GLU A 53 -13.52 -2.24 8.26
C GLU A 53 -13.50 -3.23 9.42
N LYS A 54 -12.45 -4.06 9.52
CA LYS A 54 -12.28 -4.97 10.66
C LYS A 54 -12.08 -4.21 11.97
N LEU A 55 -11.31 -3.13 11.98
CA LEU A 55 -11.14 -2.29 13.16
C LEU A 55 -12.45 -1.59 13.55
N ALA A 56 -13.24 -1.13 12.57
CA ALA A 56 -14.54 -0.52 12.80
C ALA A 56 -15.54 -1.52 13.38
N ALA A 57 -15.62 -2.72 12.83
CA ALA A 57 -16.48 -3.80 13.34
C ALA A 57 -16.11 -4.22 14.76
N ALA A 58 -14.82 -4.12 15.13
CA ALA A 58 -14.33 -4.40 16.49
C ALA A 58 -14.42 -3.20 17.44
N GLY A 59 -14.90 -2.02 16.99
CA GLY A 59 -15.05 -0.83 17.82
C GLY A 59 -13.76 -0.07 18.12
N HIS A 60 -12.67 -0.36 17.40
CA HIS A 60 -11.38 0.31 17.61
C HIS A 60 -11.26 1.66 16.90
N VAL A 61 -12.15 1.95 15.95
CA VAL A 61 -12.28 3.25 15.29
C VAL A 61 -13.72 3.70 15.27
N ILE A 62 -13.95 4.99 15.17
CA ILE A 62 -15.29 5.59 15.08
C ILE A 62 -15.79 5.36 13.65
N ALA A 63 -16.75 4.48 13.45
CA ALA A 63 -17.18 3.97 12.15
C ALA A 63 -17.64 5.07 11.17
N ASP A 64 -18.37 6.07 11.65
CA ASP A 64 -18.86 7.21 10.86
C ASP A 64 -17.80 8.28 10.55
N SER A 65 -16.56 8.06 11.01
CA SER A 65 -15.42 8.93 10.72
C SER A 65 -14.61 8.49 9.50
N ARG A 66 -14.96 7.36 8.88
CA ARG A 66 -14.22 6.83 7.73
C ARG A 66 -14.25 7.80 6.54
N VAL A 67 -13.07 8.00 5.97
CA VAL A 67 -12.87 8.78 4.75
C VAL A 67 -11.97 7.97 3.82
N ASP A 68 -12.48 7.62 2.65
CA ASP A 68 -11.65 7.03 1.57
C ASP A 68 -10.76 8.14 1.01
N LEU A 69 -9.46 7.92 0.97
CA LEU A 69 -8.49 8.98 0.67
C LEU A 69 -7.73 8.74 -0.62
N LEU A 70 -7.28 7.51 -0.84
CA LEU A 70 -6.33 7.16 -1.89
C LEU A 70 -6.65 5.81 -2.51
N ARG A 71 -6.31 5.65 -3.78
CA ARG A 71 -6.32 4.38 -4.50
C ARG A 71 -4.94 4.09 -5.06
N SER A 72 -4.53 2.83 -5.03
CA SER A 72 -3.29 2.38 -5.66
C SER A 72 -3.47 1.00 -6.25
N GLU A 73 -2.84 0.77 -7.40
CA GLU A 73 -2.85 -0.51 -8.09
C GLU A 73 -1.63 -1.34 -7.72
N THR A 74 -1.76 -2.66 -7.86
CA THR A 74 -0.63 -3.57 -7.79
C THR A 74 0.15 -3.52 -9.09
N TRP A 75 1.43 -3.21 -9.00
CA TRP A 75 2.36 -3.11 -10.13
C TRP A 75 3.42 -4.19 -10.08
N VAL A 76 3.98 -4.48 -11.24
CA VAL A 76 5.12 -5.36 -11.46
C VAL A 76 6.39 -4.53 -11.53
N ALA A 77 7.46 -5.01 -10.91
CA ALA A 77 8.75 -4.36 -10.94
C ALA A 77 9.89 -5.36 -11.08
N VAL A 78 10.98 -4.90 -11.68
CA VAL A 78 12.24 -5.62 -11.84
C VAL A 78 13.40 -4.72 -11.45
N ARG A 79 14.61 -5.28 -11.29
CA ARG A 79 15.81 -4.48 -11.06
C ARG A 79 16.06 -3.57 -12.27
N LYS A 80 16.54 -2.37 -12.01
CA LYS A 80 16.89 -1.41 -13.05
C LYS A 80 17.83 -2.01 -14.09
N GLY A 81 17.43 -1.90 -15.37
CA GLY A 81 18.16 -2.45 -16.51
C GLY A 81 18.00 -3.95 -16.73
N ALA A 82 17.22 -4.65 -15.90
CA ALA A 82 16.88 -6.05 -16.18
C ALA A 82 15.86 -6.17 -17.33
N ALA A 83 15.81 -7.35 -17.96
CA ALA A 83 14.83 -7.62 -18.99
C ALA A 83 13.40 -7.48 -18.41
N ARG A 84 12.58 -6.69 -19.09
CA ARG A 84 11.18 -6.51 -18.69
C ARG A 84 10.35 -7.71 -19.16
N PRO A 85 9.64 -8.40 -18.26
CA PRO A 85 8.74 -9.47 -18.66
C PRO A 85 7.53 -8.90 -19.41
N ASP A 86 6.96 -9.70 -20.29
CA ASP A 86 5.62 -9.41 -20.82
C ASP A 86 4.59 -9.58 -19.71
N ILE A 87 3.77 -8.55 -19.51
CA ILE A 87 2.67 -8.51 -18.55
C ILE A 87 1.35 -8.08 -19.20
N GLY A 88 1.25 -8.14 -20.55
CA GLY A 88 0.09 -7.68 -21.31
C GLY A 88 -1.17 -8.53 -21.12
N SER A 89 -1.06 -9.72 -20.53
CA SER A 89 -2.20 -10.60 -20.25
C SER A 89 -1.99 -11.39 -18.95
N GLU A 90 -3.05 -11.97 -18.42
CA GLU A 90 -2.98 -12.87 -17.26
C GLU A 90 -2.05 -14.06 -17.55
N ALA A 91 -2.11 -14.62 -18.74
CA ALA A 91 -1.24 -15.73 -19.16
C ALA A 91 0.23 -15.31 -19.20
N ALA A 92 0.52 -14.11 -19.70
CA ALA A 92 1.88 -13.56 -19.73
C ALA A 92 2.44 -13.32 -18.33
N VAL A 93 1.64 -12.77 -17.41
CA VAL A 93 2.04 -12.59 -16.00
C VAL A 93 2.31 -13.94 -15.34
N ARG A 94 1.43 -14.93 -15.54
CA ARG A 94 1.63 -16.30 -15.01
C ARG A 94 2.92 -16.91 -15.54
N GLU A 95 3.23 -16.74 -16.82
CA GLU A 95 4.47 -17.23 -17.43
C GLU A 95 5.70 -16.52 -16.86
N ALA A 96 5.64 -15.19 -16.68
CA ALA A 96 6.70 -14.42 -16.03
C ALA A 96 6.98 -14.92 -14.61
N VAL A 97 5.93 -15.19 -13.84
CA VAL A 97 6.02 -15.78 -12.49
C VAL A 97 6.68 -17.15 -12.52
N LEU A 98 6.34 -18.01 -13.50
CA LEU A 98 6.91 -19.35 -13.60
C LEU A 98 8.39 -19.33 -13.99
N ARG A 99 8.83 -18.34 -14.77
CA ARG A 99 10.22 -18.20 -15.24
C ARG A 99 11.14 -17.53 -14.24
N ALA A 100 10.63 -16.60 -13.43
CA ALA A 100 11.44 -15.83 -12.49
C ALA A 100 12.16 -16.75 -11.48
N LYS A 101 13.43 -16.49 -11.23
CA LYS A 101 14.25 -17.24 -10.25
C LYS A 101 13.81 -16.94 -8.82
N THR A 102 13.44 -15.69 -8.54
CA THR A 102 12.91 -15.26 -7.25
C THR A 102 11.72 -14.34 -7.45
N LEU A 103 10.68 -14.53 -6.63
CA LEU A 103 9.45 -13.75 -6.61
C LEU A 103 9.35 -12.98 -5.30
N GLY A 104 8.94 -11.71 -5.35
CA GLY A 104 8.80 -10.93 -4.15
C GLY A 104 7.48 -10.19 -4.04
N TYR A 105 6.91 -10.22 -2.83
CA TYR A 105 5.77 -9.42 -2.44
C TYR A 105 5.74 -9.21 -0.92
N SER A 106 4.97 -8.22 -0.46
CA SER A 106 4.83 -7.89 0.96
C SER A 106 3.69 -8.68 1.62
N THR A 107 3.52 -8.49 2.92
CA THR A 107 2.35 -9.02 3.67
C THR A 107 1.11 -8.14 3.53
N GLY A 108 1.20 -7.03 2.80
CA GLY A 108 0.11 -6.09 2.57
C GLY A 108 -0.89 -6.54 1.50
N PRO A 109 -1.82 -5.63 1.09
CA PRO A 109 -2.89 -5.96 0.16
C PRO A 109 -2.41 -6.49 -1.20
N SER A 110 -1.32 -5.93 -1.76
CA SER A 110 -0.74 -6.42 -3.00
C SER A 110 -0.23 -7.85 -2.86
N GLY A 111 0.45 -8.18 -1.77
CA GLY A 111 0.93 -9.53 -1.52
C GLY A 111 -0.19 -10.54 -1.31
N ALA A 112 -1.24 -10.16 -0.57
CA ALA A 112 -2.44 -11.00 -0.40
C ALA A 112 -3.09 -11.29 -1.76
N HIS A 113 -3.15 -10.28 -2.66
CA HIS A 113 -3.66 -10.47 -4.01
C HIS A 113 -2.82 -11.44 -4.84
N ILE A 114 -1.50 -11.29 -4.82
CA ILE A 114 -0.59 -12.19 -5.54
C ILE A 114 -0.72 -13.63 -5.02
N ASN A 115 -0.78 -13.84 -3.70
CA ASN A 115 -1.02 -15.16 -3.12
C ASN A 115 -2.33 -15.79 -3.62
N ALA A 116 -3.40 -15.02 -3.70
CA ALA A 116 -4.68 -15.49 -4.25
C ALA A 116 -4.56 -15.88 -5.73
N LEU A 117 -3.81 -15.11 -6.54
CA LEU A 117 -3.55 -15.43 -7.94
C LEU A 117 -2.74 -16.72 -8.09
N LEU A 118 -1.66 -16.89 -7.31
CA LEU A 118 -0.84 -18.10 -7.32
C LEU A 118 -1.68 -19.36 -6.99
N ALA A 119 -2.57 -19.25 -5.99
CA ALA A 119 -3.49 -20.32 -5.63
C ALA A 119 -4.50 -20.60 -6.76
N ARG A 120 -5.12 -19.56 -7.34
CA ARG A 120 -6.06 -19.68 -8.46
C ARG A 120 -5.43 -20.32 -9.68
N TRP A 121 -4.16 -20.02 -9.97
CA TRP A 121 -3.42 -20.62 -11.08
C TRP A 121 -2.92 -22.03 -10.80
N GLY A 122 -3.07 -22.54 -9.56
CA GLY A 122 -2.61 -23.86 -9.16
C GLY A 122 -1.08 -24.02 -9.13
N ILE A 123 -0.33 -22.91 -9.03
CA ILE A 123 1.14 -22.90 -9.07
C ILE A 123 1.79 -22.52 -7.72
N ALA A 124 1.00 -22.27 -6.69
CA ALA A 124 1.52 -21.80 -5.39
C ALA A 124 2.62 -22.74 -4.85
N GLY A 125 2.41 -24.06 -4.86
CA GLY A 125 3.41 -25.02 -4.41
C GLY A 125 4.69 -25.04 -5.27
N GLN A 126 4.54 -24.86 -6.59
CA GLN A 126 5.68 -24.84 -7.53
C GLN A 126 6.59 -23.63 -7.31
N VAL A 127 6.02 -22.47 -6.96
CA VAL A 127 6.78 -21.22 -6.80
C VAL A 127 7.20 -20.97 -5.35
N ALA A 128 6.61 -21.66 -4.37
CA ALA A 128 6.89 -21.46 -2.95
C ALA A 128 8.37 -21.41 -2.57
N PRO A 129 9.27 -22.30 -3.10
CA PRO A 129 10.70 -22.25 -2.77
C PRO A 129 11.42 -21.01 -3.28
N ARG A 130 10.81 -20.23 -4.18
CA ARG A 130 11.39 -19.04 -4.82
C ARG A 130 10.79 -17.74 -4.30
N ILE A 131 9.85 -17.82 -3.37
CA ILE A 131 9.19 -16.65 -2.81
C ILE A 131 10.10 -16.00 -1.76
N VAL A 132 10.40 -14.74 -1.97
CA VAL A 132 11.06 -13.86 -0.99
C VAL A 132 10.01 -12.89 -0.46
N GLN A 133 9.50 -13.20 0.74
CA GLN A 133 8.55 -12.30 1.38
C GLN A 133 9.29 -11.18 2.10
N ALA A 134 9.00 -9.94 1.70
CA ALA A 134 9.61 -8.79 2.36
C ALA A 134 9.23 -8.72 3.85
N PRO A 135 10.20 -8.59 4.76
CA PRO A 135 9.92 -8.43 6.17
C PRO A 135 9.03 -7.19 6.45
N PRO A 136 8.30 -7.18 7.57
CA PRO A 136 7.52 -6.00 7.97
C PRO A 136 8.39 -4.74 7.98
N GLY A 137 7.90 -3.66 7.36
CA GLY A 137 8.61 -2.39 7.28
C GLY A 137 9.66 -2.29 6.17
N MET A 138 10.00 -3.37 5.47
CA MET A 138 10.91 -3.35 4.32
C MET A 138 10.13 -3.34 3.00
N PRO A 139 10.35 -2.35 2.13
CA PRO A 139 9.75 -2.34 0.80
C PRO A 139 10.31 -3.47 -0.08
N VAL A 140 9.45 -4.12 -0.86
CA VAL A 140 9.87 -5.11 -1.89
C VAL A 140 10.85 -4.47 -2.87
N ALA A 141 10.63 -3.21 -3.22
CA ALA A 141 11.52 -2.44 -4.09
C ALA A 141 12.99 -2.41 -3.60
N ALA A 142 13.23 -2.35 -2.29
CA ALA A 142 14.59 -2.40 -1.74
C ALA A 142 15.26 -3.75 -1.99
N LEU A 143 14.52 -4.84 -1.93
CA LEU A 143 15.02 -6.19 -2.22
C LEU A 143 15.27 -6.39 -3.72
N ILE A 144 14.42 -5.80 -4.58
CA ILE A 144 14.60 -5.77 -6.02
C ILE A 144 15.90 -5.03 -6.38
N ALA A 145 16.09 -3.82 -5.82
CA ALA A 145 17.28 -3.01 -6.08
C ALA A 145 18.59 -3.74 -5.72
N ARG A 146 18.57 -4.54 -4.63
CA ARG A 146 19.70 -5.37 -4.20
C ARG A 146 19.88 -6.66 -5.01
N GLY A 147 18.91 -6.98 -5.90
CA GLY A 147 18.94 -8.21 -6.72
C GLY A 147 18.52 -9.47 -5.97
N GLU A 148 17.95 -9.36 -4.78
CA GLU A 148 17.40 -10.48 -4.01
C GLU A 148 16.07 -10.97 -4.60
N ILE A 149 15.33 -10.08 -5.25
CA ILE A 149 14.08 -10.35 -5.95
C ILE A 149 14.25 -10.00 -7.43
N GLU A 150 14.00 -10.99 -8.31
CA GLU A 150 14.01 -10.80 -9.75
C GLU A 150 12.70 -10.19 -10.25
N LEU A 151 11.55 -10.70 -9.79
CA LEU A 151 10.22 -10.23 -10.15
C LEU A 151 9.43 -9.87 -8.89
N GLY A 152 9.13 -8.59 -8.72
CA GLY A 152 8.45 -8.09 -7.54
C GLY A 152 7.08 -7.52 -7.84
N PHE A 153 6.19 -7.59 -6.82
CA PHE A 153 4.83 -7.06 -6.86
C PHE A 153 4.60 -6.20 -5.63
N GLN A 154 4.18 -4.95 -5.85
CA GLN A 154 3.91 -4.02 -4.77
C GLN A 154 2.93 -2.93 -5.25
N GLN A 155 2.46 -2.06 -4.35
CA GLN A 155 1.68 -0.88 -4.73
C GLN A 155 2.55 0.06 -5.59
N ARG A 156 1.96 0.72 -6.59
CA ARG A 156 2.65 1.67 -7.47
C ARG A 156 3.49 2.68 -6.70
N SER A 157 2.92 3.28 -5.65
CA SER A 157 3.57 4.27 -4.78
C SER A 157 4.82 3.78 -4.04
N GLU A 158 5.04 2.47 -3.97
CA GLU A 158 6.20 1.86 -3.33
C GLU A 158 7.27 1.39 -4.34
N ILE A 159 7.00 1.55 -5.64
CA ILE A 159 7.87 1.13 -6.75
C ILE A 159 8.33 2.34 -7.56
N GLU A 160 7.39 3.21 -7.93
CA GLU A 160 7.64 4.32 -8.86
C GLU A 160 8.63 5.32 -8.25
N GLY A 161 9.66 5.67 -9.02
CA GLY A 161 10.70 6.60 -8.59
C GLY A 161 11.73 6.03 -7.62
N ILE A 162 11.67 4.74 -7.29
CA ILE A 162 12.66 4.11 -6.40
C ILE A 162 13.95 3.82 -7.19
N GLU A 163 15.07 4.32 -6.68
CA GLU A 163 16.38 4.09 -7.28
C GLU A 163 16.72 2.59 -7.33
N GLY A 164 17.29 2.14 -8.46
CA GLY A 164 17.65 0.74 -8.67
C GLY A 164 16.50 -0.17 -9.08
N VAL A 165 15.30 0.37 -9.33
CA VAL A 165 14.10 -0.38 -9.71
C VAL A 165 13.50 0.19 -10.99
N ASP A 166 13.09 -0.68 -11.89
CA ASP A 166 12.26 -0.36 -13.06
C ASP A 166 10.82 -0.85 -12.80
N ALA A 167 9.89 0.09 -12.80
CA ALA A 167 8.47 -0.22 -12.83
C ALA A 167 8.10 -0.74 -14.21
N VAL A 168 7.64 -1.99 -14.30
CA VAL A 168 7.21 -2.59 -15.56
C VAL A 168 5.83 -2.06 -15.95
N GLY A 169 4.90 -2.05 -15.00
CA GLY A 169 3.54 -1.55 -15.17
C GLY A 169 2.53 -2.20 -14.22
N PRO A 170 1.25 -1.81 -14.35
CA PRO A 170 0.16 -2.42 -13.59
C PRO A 170 -0.12 -3.85 -14.06
N LEU A 171 -0.73 -4.65 -13.20
CA LEU A 171 -1.28 -5.93 -13.60
C LEU A 171 -2.37 -5.72 -14.68
N PRO A 172 -2.50 -6.63 -15.67
CA PRO A 172 -3.52 -6.52 -16.70
C PRO A 172 -4.95 -6.55 -16.12
N ALA A 173 -5.89 -5.89 -16.77
CA ALA A 173 -7.26 -5.66 -16.27
C ALA A 173 -7.95 -6.92 -15.73
N ALA A 174 -7.73 -8.10 -16.36
CA ALA A 174 -8.32 -9.36 -15.93
C ALA A 174 -7.89 -9.81 -14.52
N ILE A 175 -6.75 -9.32 -14.04
CA ILE A 175 -6.18 -9.63 -12.73
C ILE A 175 -5.75 -8.38 -11.96
N ALA A 176 -6.12 -7.21 -12.43
CA ALA A 176 -5.83 -5.96 -11.73
C ALA A 176 -6.53 -5.92 -10.38
N ARG A 177 -5.87 -5.31 -9.41
CA ARG A 177 -6.48 -4.99 -8.12
C ARG A 177 -6.10 -3.59 -7.71
N THR A 178 -7.09 -2.77 -7.54
CA THR A 178 -6.98 -1.46 -6.91
C THR A 178 -7.25 -1.60 -5.42
N THR A 179 -6.34 -1.11 -4.60
CA THR A 179 -6.51 -1.02 -3.15
C THR A 179 -6.94 0.40 -2.80
N THR A 180 -8.07 0.54 -2.13
CA THR A 180 -8.48 1.80 -1.50
C THR A 180 -7.85 1.89 -0.12
N PHE A 181 -7.22 3.01 0.17
CA PHE A 181 -6.72 3.36 1.49
C PHE A 181 -7.63 4.42 2.11
N ALA A 182 -8.11 4.13 3.29
CA ALA A 182 -9.02 4.98 4.02
C ALA A 182 -8.44 5.37 5.39
N GLY A 183 -8.89 6.49 5.91
CA GLY A 183 -8.60 6.94 7.27
C GLY A 183 -9.84 6.89 8.13
N ALA A 184 -9.66 6.69 9.44
CA ALA A 184 -10.71 6.86 10.44
C ALA A 184 -10.12 7.37 11.76
N VAL A 185 -10.96 7.97 12.57
CA VAL A 185 -10.61 8.42 13.92
C VAL A 185 -10.54 7.20 14.84
N CYS A 186 -9.45 7.04 15.58
CA CYS A 186 -9.31 6.00 16.58
C CYS A 186 -10.30 6.21 17.75
N ALA A 187 -10.88 5.13 18.25
CA ALA A 187 -11.86 5.21 19.34
C ALA A 187 -11.25 5.78 20.63
N CYS A 188 -9.92 5.61 20.83
CA CYS A 188 -9.18 6.14 21.97
C CYS A 188 -8.76 7.61 21.82
N SER A 189 -9.04 8.26 20.67
CA SER A 189 -8.65 9.65 20.44
C SER A 189 -9.28 10.61 21.47
N ARG A 190 -8.45 11.48 22.01
CA ARG A 190 -8.88 12.57 22.88
C ARG A 190 -9.24 13.83 22.11
N GLN A 191 -9.06 13.83 20.79
CA GLN A 191 -9.27 14.96 19.89
C GLN A 191 -10.11 14.56 18.65
N PRO A 192 -11.31 13.97 18.82
CA PRO A 192 -12.06 13.42 17.68
C PRO A 192 -12.50 14.50 16.67
N ALA A 193 -12.79 15.72 17.10
CA ALA A 193 -13.18 16.79 16.18
C ALA A 193 -12.01 17.30 15.32
N PRO A 194 -10.82 17.64 15.87
CA PRO A 194 -9.62 17.91 15.07
C PRO A 194 -9.22 16.74 14.16
N ALA A 195 -9.34 15.50 14.62
CA ALA A 195 -9.03 14.31 13.82
C ALA A 195 -9.95 14.18 12.60
N ARG A 196 -11.26 14.43 12.76
CA ARG A 196 -12.21 14.48 11.64
C ARG A 196 -11.88 15.61 10.66
N ALA A 197 -11.54 16.80 11.18
CA ALA A 197 -11.14 17.92 10.34
C ALA A 197 -9.90 17.62 9.51
N LEU A 198 -8.91 16.91 10.09
CA LEU A 198 -7.71 16.45 9.38
C LEU A 198 -8.07 15.47 8.23
N LEU A 199 -8.92 14.48 8.50
CA LEU A 199 -9.37 13.53 7.49
C LEU A 199 -10.08 14.25 6.32
N ALA A 200 -11.01 15.18 6.65
CA ALA A 200 -11.70 15.99 5.67
C ALA A 200 -10.74 16.87 4.84
N PHE A 201 -9.77 17.52 5.51
CA PHE A 201 -8.74 18.32 4.84
C PHE A 201 -7.96 17.48 3.81
N MET A 202 -7.44 16.32 4.23
CA MET A 202 -6.65 15.46 3.35
C MET A 202 -7.45 14.94 2.14
N ALA A 203 -8.78 14.82 2.27
CA ALA A 203 -9.67 14.36 1.21
C ALA A 203 -10.00 15.45 0.18
N LEU A 204 -9.73 16.73 0.45
CA LEU A 204 -10.07 17.81 -0.46
C LEU A 204 -9.49 17.60 -1.87
N PRO A 205 -10.25 17.85 -2.93
CA PRO A 205 -9.77 17.78 -4.33
C PRO A 205 -8.57 18.69 -4.59
N ALA A 206 -8.41 19.79 -3.83
CA ALA A 206 -7.24 20.67 -3.91
C ALA A 206 -5.90 19.95 -3.67
N HIS A 207 -5.93 18.75 -3.07
CA HIS A 207 -4.75 17.94 -2.76
C HIS A 207 -4.53 16.79 -3.75
N ASP A 208 -5.35 16.66 -4.79
CA ASP A 208 -5.28 15.54 -5.73
C ASP A 208 -3.97 15.51 -6.53
N ALA A 209 -3.42 16.69 -6.86
CA ALA A 209 -2.11 16.77 -7.50
C ALA A 209 -0.99 16.18 -6.61
N VAL A 210 -1.06 16.41 -5.29
CA VAL A 210 -0.12 15.84 -4.33
C VAL A 210 -0.26 14.32 -4.30
N LYS A 211 -1.48 13.81 -4.27
CA LYS A 211 -1.77 12.36 -4.27
C LYS A 211 -1.16 11.69 -5.52
N ARG A 212 -1.44 12.26 -6.72
CA ARG A 212 -0.91 11.74 -7.99
C ARG A 212 0.62 11.85 -8.08
N GLY A 213 1.21 12.92 -7.57
CA GLY A 213 2.66 13.10 -7.52
C GLY A 213 3.40 12.05 -6.68
N HIS A 214 2.68 11.32 -5.83
CA HIS A 214 3.19 10.20 -5.06
C HIS A 214 2.72 8.82 -5.56
N GLY A 215 2.31 8.70 -6.84
CA GLY A 215 1.91 7.43 -7.44
C GLY A 215 0.60 6.86 -6.91
N MET A 216 -0.28 7.72 -6.37
CA MET A 216 -1.59 7.33 -5.88
C MET A 216 -2.71 8.15 -6.54
N GLU A 217 -3.85 7.53 -6.80
CA GLU A 217 -5.02 8.23 -7.28
C GLU A 217 -5.91 8.68 -6.10
N PRO A 218 -6.60 9.81 -6.20
CA PRO A 218 -7.65 10.18 -5.26
C PRO A 218 -8.74 9.09 -5.20
N ALA A 219 -9.36 8.90 -4.04
CA ALA A 219 -10.43 7.92 -3.86
C ALA A 219 -11.76 8.39 -4.46
#